data_4e6f43da6476cf35cf3cc0f9ae9fbb37
#
_entry.id   4e6f43da6476cf35cf3cc0f9ae9fbb37
#
_cell.length_a   1.000
_cell.length_b   1.000
_cell.length_c   1.000
_cell.angle_alpha   90.00
_cell.angle_beta   90.00
_cell.angle_gamma   90.00
#
_symmetry.space_group_name_H-M   'P 1'
#
loop_
_entity.id
_entity.type
_entity.pdbx_description
1 polymer ?
#
loop_
_entity_poly.entity_id
_entity_poly.type
_entity_poly.pdbx_seq_one_letter_code
_entity_poly.pdbx_strand_id
1 'polypeptide(L)'
;MLPKHPVIVAKKRNYYIESIEQHYKHTHLPQDFDLLRTVIAELCPEYSDAFEQVASSTGAHLFNTFIMRKDYVNSFCSFMFPVLFEVEKRIDFSGRSEFESRTCGYLAEFMLDTWLIKNQIPFKEVTLKVLDGEKKFKKAVTMIKSKITGERYEKSF
;
A
#
# COMPACT_ATOMS: atom_id res chain seq x y z
N MET A 1 -12.53 3.20 -22.67
CA MET A 1 -11.73 3.77 -21.55
C MET A 1 -10.26 3.38 -21.64
N LEU A 2 -9.90 2.11 -21.74
CA LEU A 2 -8.51 1.64 -21.81
C LEU A 2 -7.65 2.20 -22.95
N PRO A 3 -8.16 2.59 -24.14
CA PRO A 3 -7.30 3.21 -25.15
C PRO A 3 -6.71 4.57 -24.77
N LYS A 4 -7.43 5.33 -23.91
CA LYS A 4 -6.96 6.65 -23.42
C LYS A 4 -6.19 6.56 -22.10
N HIS A 5 -6.52 5.59 -21.26
CA HIS A 5 -5.90 5.38 -19.96
C HIS A 5 -5.59 3.90 -19.80
N PRO A 6 -4.31 3.51 -19.94
CA PRO A 6 -3.92 2.09 -19.87
C PRO A 6 -4.15 1.47 -18.52
N VAL A 7 -4.29 2.31 -17.47
CA VAL A 7 -4.51 1.92 -16.08
C VAL A 7 -5.71 2.68 -15.52
N ILE A 8 -6.60 1.97 -14.85
CA ILE A 8 -7.72 2.50 -14.07
C ILE A 8 -7.55 2.02 -12.63
N VAL A 9 -7.61 2.93 -11.68
CA VAL A 9 -7.45 2.66 -10.25
C VAL A 9 -8.62 3.21 -9.46
N ALA A 10 -8.85 2.68 -8.26
CA ALA A 10 -9.77 3.31 -7.31
C ALA A 10 -9.22 4.67 -6.87
N LYS A 11 -10.08 5.62 -6.47
CA LYS A 11 -9.61 6.88 -5.87
C LYS A 11 -8.74 6.60 -4.65
N LYS A 12 -7.70 7.43 -4.47
CA LYS A 12 -6.84 7.39 -3.29
C LYS A 12 -7.64 7.41 -2.01
N ARG A 13 -7.23 6.57 -1.08
CA ARG A 13 -7.66 6.67 0.31
C ARG A 13 -6.72 7.64 1.02
N ASN A 14 -7.28 8.65 1.68
CA ASN A 14 -6.53 9.66 2.40
C ASN A 14 -6.65 9.46 3.92
N TYR A 15 -5.52 9.54 4.62
CA TYR A 15 -5.46 9.46 6.09
C TYR A 15 -5.43 10.83 6.76
N TYR A 16 -5.29 11.92 5.99
CA TYR A 16 -5.36 13.33 6.37
C TYR A 16 -4.33 13.79 7.42
N ILE A 17 -4.13 13.04 8.49
CA ILE A 17 -3.30 13.40 9.65
C ILE A 17 -2.03 12.55 9.79
N GLU A 18 -1.87 11.53 8.96
CA GLU A 18 -0.76 10.59 8.96
C GLU A 18 -0.24 10.36 7.55
N SER A 19 1.07 10.16 7.43
CA SER A 19 1.62 9.61 6.19
C SER A 19 1.27 8.12 6.07
N ILE A 20 1.41 7.57 4.87
CA ILE A 20 1.25 6.14 4.59
C ILE A 20 2.14 5.30 5.51
N GLU A 21 3.42 5.68 5.65
CA GLU A 21 4.36 5.02 6.55
C GLU A 21 3.91 5.07 8.00
N GLN A 22 3.52 6.26 8.50
CA GLN A 22 3.03 6.41 9.87
C GLN A 22 1.80 5.56 10.12
N HIS A 23 0.85 5.56 9.19
CA HIS A 23 -0.35 4.74 9.32
C HIS A 23 -0.03 3.25 9.36
N TYR A 24 0.87 2.77 8.47
CA TYR A 24 1.31 1.38 8.49
C TYR A 24 1.95 1.01 9.83
N LYS A 25 2.91 1.82 10.31
CA LYS A 25 3.63 1.56 11.56
C LYS A 25 2.74 1.59 12.80
N HIS A 26 1.60 2.30 12.75
CA HIS A 26 0.60 2.30 13.83
C HIS A 26 -0.34 1.08 13.79
N THR A 27 -0.57 0.49 12.62
CA THR A 27 -1.55 -0.60 12.44
C THR A 27 -0.93 -1.96 12.25
N HIS A 28 0.31 -2.02 11.78
CA HIS A 28 1.07 -3.24 11.47
C HIS A 28 2.42 -3.27 12.17
N LEU A 29 3.23 -4.28 11.88
CA LEU A 29 4.59 -4.41 12.41
C LEU A 29 5.52 -3.41 11.67
N PRO A 30 6.11 -2.42 12.38
CA PRO A 30 6.92 -1.38 11.75
C PRO A 30 8.10 -1.90 10.94
N GLN A 31 8.75 -2.96 11.44
CA GLN A 31 9.91 -3.58 10.81
C GLN A 31 9.62 -4.13 9.42
N ASP A 32 8.37 -4.51 9.12
CA ASP A 32 8.00 -5.06 7.80
C ASP A 32 8.03 -3.96 6.73
N PHE A 33 7.63 -2.74 7.09
CA PHE A 33 7.71 -1.59 6.18
C PHE A 33 9.16 -1.19 5.92
N ASP A 34 9.99 -1.18 6.98
CA ASP A 34 11.41 -0.88 6.86
C ASP A 34 12.15 -1.95 6.06
N LEU A 35 11.75 -3.21 6.18
CA LEU A 35 12.26 -4.30 5.36
C LEU A 35 11.89 -4.11 3.88
N LEU A 36 10.63 -3.75 3.56
CA LEU A 36 10.21 -3.46 2.19
C LEU A 36 11.08 -2.35 1.58
N ARG A 37 11.30 -1.26 2.31
CA ARG A 37 12.20 -0.16 1.89
C ARG A 37 13.60 -0.66 1.56
N THR A 38 14.17 -1.48 2.44
CA THR A 38 15.50 -2.07 2.26
C THR A 38 15.56 -2.94 1.02
N VAL A 39 14.59 -3.83 0.82
CA VAL A 39 14.55 -4.74 -0.33
C VAL A 39 14.37 -3.98 -1.64
N ILE A 40 13.55 -2.91 -1.67
CA ILE A 40 13.43 -2.04 -2.85
C ILE A 40 14.79 -1.41 -3.18
N ALA A 41 15.48 -0.86 -2.18
CA ALA A 41 16.79 -0.23 -2.39
C ALA A 41 17.86 -1.22 -2.89
N GLU A 42 17.79 -2.48 -2.49
CA GLU A 42 18.73 -3.53 -2.91
C GLU A 42 18.43 -4.08 -4.31
N LEU A 43 17.16 -4.39 -4.61
CA LEU A 43 16.79 -5.10 -5.84
C LEU A 43 16.43 -4.17 -7.01
N CYS A 44 15.89 -2.99 -6.71
CA CYS A 44 15.41 -2.05 -7.71
C CYS A 44 15.56 -0.59 -7.20
N PRO A 45 16.83 -0.14 -6.98
CA PRO A 45 17.13 1.17 -6.39
C PRO A 45 16.50 2.34 -7.16
N GLU A 46 16.24 2.16 -8.45
CA GLU A 46 15.56 3.16 -9.29
C GLU A 46 14.10 3.42 -8.89
N TYR A 47 13.51 2.60 -8.01
CA TYR A 47 12.17 2.81 -7.45
C TYR A 47 12.20 3.47 -6.07
N SER A 48 13.37 3.62 -5.44
CA SER A 48 13.48 4.12 -4.06
C SER A 48 12.85 5.50 -3.88
N ASP A 49 13.14 6.46 -4.75
CA ASP A 49 12.59 7.82 -4.66
C ASP A 49 11.06 7.83 -4.79
N ALA A 50 10.52 7.01 -5.70
CA ALA A 50 9.08 6.86 -5.89
C ALA A 50 8.43 6.21 -4.67
N PHE A 51 9.08 5.23 -4.06
CA PHE A 51 8.61 4.60 -2.82
C PHE A 51 8.59 5.61 -1.66
N GLU A 52 9.64 6.40 -1.46
CA GLU A 52 9.66 7.43 -0.42
C GLU A 52 8.60 8.51 -0.64
N GLN A 53 8.31 8.85 -1.89
CA GLN A 53 7.21 9.75 -2.21
C GLN A 53 5.85 9.16 -1.80
N VAL A 54 5.62 7.85 -1.99
CA VAL A 54 4.41 7.17 -1.52
C VAL A 54 4.40 7.12 0.01
N ALA A 55 5.49 6.70 0.65
CA ALA A 55 5.61 6.55 2.10
C ALA A 55 5.31 7.85 2.85
N SER A 56 5.81 8.98 2.33
CA SER A 56 5.60 10.32 2.92
C SER A 56 4.25 10.94 2.59
N SER A 57 3.53 10.45 1.57
CA SER A 57 2.21 10.96 1.20
C SER A 57 1.14 10.63 2.25
N THR A 58 0.04 11.40 2.28
CA THR A 58 -1.11 11.13 3.16
C THR A 58 -2.18 10.26 2.51
N GLY A 59 -1.96 9.78 1.29
CA GLY A 59 -2.94 8.95 0.58
C GLY A 59 -2.33 8.14 -0.55
N ALA A 60 -2.88 6.93 -0.77
CA ALA A 60 -2.47 6.00 -1.81
C ALA A 60 -3.65 5.23 -2.40
N HIS A 61 -3.43 4.61 -3.58
CA HIS A 61 -4.39 3.70 -4.22
C HIS A 61 -4.28 2.32 -3.57
N LEU A 62 -4.97 2.15 -2.45
CA LEU A 62 -4.93 0.92 -1.65
C LEU A 62 -5.85 -0.18 -2.23
N PHE A 63 -5.86 -1.35 -1.59
CA PHE A 63 -6.69 -2.53 -1.89
C PHE A 63 -6.28 -3.33 -3.12
N ASN A 64 -5.13 -3.07 -3.76
CA ASN A 64 -4.69 -3.77 -4.97
C ASN A 64 -5.79 -3.86 -6.05
N THR A 65 -6.63 -2.81 -6.15
CA THR A 65 -7.80 -2.78 -7.04
C THR A 65 -7.49 -1.93 -8.27
N PHE A 66 -7.32 -2.60 -9.40
CA PHE A 66 -7.03 -1.94 -10.68
C PHE A 66 -7.61 -2.69 -11.87
N ILE A 67 -7.74 -1.98 -12.99
CA ILE A 67 -7.97 -2.54 -14.32
C ILE A 67 -6.84 -2.02 -15.21
N MET A 68 -6.05 -2.92 -15.78
CA MET A 68 -4.91 -2.56 -16.61
C MET A 68 -4.91 -3.34 -17.93
N ARG A 69 -4.26 -2.78 -18.95
CA ARG A 69 -3.86 -3.55 -20.13
C ARG A 69 -2.82 -4.60 -19.71
N LYS A 70 -2.78 -5.71 -20.43
CA LYS A 70 -1.92 -6.87 -20.12
C LYS A 70 -0.44 -6.54 -20.04
N ASP A 71 0.05 -5.68 -20.95
CA ASP A 71 1.44 -5.21 -20.96
C ASP A 71 1.83 -4.48 -19.68
N TYR A 72 0.93 -3.63 -19.16
CA TYR A 72 1.13 -2.92 -17.90
C TYR A 72 1.04 -3.84 -16.68
N VAL A 73 0.11 -4.81 -16.68
CA VAL A 73 0.06 -5.84 -15.62
C VAL A 73 1.37 -6.60 -15.55
N ASN A 74 1.89 -7.06 -16.70
CA ASN A 74 3.15 -7.78 -16.75
C ASN A 74 4.31 -6.94 -16.18
N SER A 75 4.41 -5.67 -16.61
CA SER A 75 5.43 -4.74 -16.10
C SER A 75 5.32 -4.52 -14.59
N PHE A 76 4.11 -4.29 -14.09
CA PHE A 76 3.86 -4.13 -12.65
C PHE A 76 4.22 -5.39 -11.86
N CYS A 77 3.78 -6.55 -12.32
CA CYS A 77 4.07 -7.82 -11.66
C CYS A 77 5.57 -8.15 -11.67
N SER A 78 6.30 -7.81 -12.74
CA SER A 78 7.75 -8.00 -12.83
C SER A 78 8.54 -7.15 -11.84
N PHE A 79 8.01 -6.01 -11.41
CA PHE A 79 8.55 -5.21 -10.32
C PHE A 79 8.11 -5.75 -8.95
N MET A 80 6.82 -5.96 -8.77
CA MET A 80 6.22 -6.23 -7.45
C MET A 80 6.62 -7.60 -6.89
N PHE A 81 6.50 -8.68 -7.68
CA PHE A 81 6.69 -10.03 -7.15
C PHE A 81 8.11 -10.34 -6.69
N PRO A 82 9.19 -9.99 -7.42
CA PRO A 82 10.55 -10.24 -6.93
C PRO A 82 10.82 -9.56 -5.58
N VAL A 83 10.32 -8.34 -5.41
CA VAL A 83 10.47 -7.59 -4.15
C VAL A 83 9.69 -8.28 -3.02
N LEU A 84 8.42 -8.63 -3.24
CA LEU A 84 7.60 -9.28 -2.21
C LEU A 84 8.11 -10.67 -1.83
N PHE A 85 8.60 -11.45 -2.78
CA PHE A 85 9.18 -12.78 -2.49
C PHE A 85 10.48 -12.66 -1.67
N GLU A 86 11.28 -11.63 -1.91
CA GLU A 86 12.48 -11.40 -1.11
C GLU A 86 12.13 -10.90 0.30
N VAL A 87 11.12 -10.03 0.43
CA VAL A 87 10.56 -9.62 1.73
C VAL A 87 10.04 -10.85 2.49
N GLU A 88 9.25 -11.71 1.84
CA GLU A 88 8.70 -12.93 2.45
C GLU A 88 9.79 -13.86 3.00
N LYS A 89 10.88 -14.05 2.26
CA LYS A 89 12.02 -14.86 2.72
C LYS A 89 12.69 -14.34 3.98
N ARG A 90 12.71 -13.01 4.16
CA ARG A 90 13.40 -12.35 5.28
C ARG A 90 12.53 -12.16 6.50
N ILE A 91 11.21 -12.32 6.36
CA ILE A 91 10.26 -12.22 7.48
C ILE A 91 10.29 -13.49 8.29
N ASP A 92 10.43 -13.35 9.61
CA ASP A 92 10.10 -14.41 10.55
C ASP A 92 8.60 -14.40 10.84
N PHE A 93 7.90 -15.43 10.41
CA PHE A 93 6.47 -15.61 10.66
C PHE A 93 6.16 -16.32 11.99
N SER A 94 7.19 -16.76 12.73
CA SER A 94 7.01 -17.45 14.02
C SER A 94 6.31 -16.53 15.02
N GLY A 95 5.25 -17.02 15.63
CA GLY A 95 4.50 -16.27 16.66
C GLY A 95 3.64 -15.13 16.15
N ARG A 96 3.54 -14.92 14.82
CA ARG A 96 2.64 -13.92 14.25
C ARG A 96 1.19 -14.36 14.32
N SER A 97 0.29 -13.42 14.59
CA SER A 97 -1.15 -13.61 14.44
C SER A 97 -1.54 -13.83 12.97
N GLU A 98 -2.75 -14.33 12.72
CA GLU A 98 -3.29 -14.44 11.35
C GLU A 98 -3.29 -13.08 10.62
N PHE A 99 -3.62 -12.00 11.34
CA PHE A 99 -3.57 -10.64 10.81
C PHE A 99 -2.15 -10.23 10.39
N GLU A 100 -1.16 -10.44 11.25
CA GLU A 100 0.24 -10.10 10.99
C GLU A 100 0.88 -10.98 9.90
N SER A 101 0.41 -12.21 9.73
CA SER A 101 0.88 -13.13 8.68
C SER A 101 0.48 -12.69 7.26
N ARG A 102 -0.45 -11.74 7.12
CA ARG A 102 -0.88 -11.17 5.84
C ARG A 102 -0.02 -9.99 5.37
N THR A 103 1.11 -9.73 6.02
CA THR A 103 1.95 -8.54 5.80
C THR A 103 2.31 -8.31 4.33
N CYS A 104 2.69 -9.35 3.57
CA CYS A 104 3.01 -9.20 2.13
C CYS A 104 1.83 -8.64 1.33
N GLY A 105 0.59 -8.99 1.69
CA GLY A 105 -0.61 -8.43 1.08
C GLY A 105 -0.78 -6.94 1.38
N TYR A 106 -0.49 -6.51 2.60
CA TYR A 106 -0.55 -5.10 2.99
C TYR A 106 0.57 -4.28 2.35
N LEU A 107 1.78 -4.83 2.29
CA LEU A 107 2.93 -4.18 1.66
C LEU A 107 2.74 -4.03 0.14
N ALA A 108 2.09 -5.00 -0.52
CA ALA A 108 1.76 -4.94 -1.95
C ALA A 108 0.92 -3.70 -2.32
N GLU A 109 0.11 -3.19 -1.39
CA GLU A 109 -0.77 -2.03 -1.64
C GLU A 109 0.01 -0.74 -1.95
N PHE A 110 1.25 -0.61 -1.46
CA PHE A 110 2.08 0.58 -1.71
C PHE A 110 2.86 0.48 -3.03
N MET A 111 3.03 -0.71 -3.56
CA MET A 111 3.84 -0.94 -4.75
C MET A 111 3.17 -0.47 -6.03
N LEU A 112 1.83 -0.40 -6.07
CA LEU A 112 1.10 0.13 -7.22
C LEU A 112 1.45 1.60 -7.48
N ASP A 113 1.32 2.44 -6.47
CA ASP A 113 1.65 3.87 -6.60
C ASP A 113 3.14 4.10 -6.86
N THR A 114 4.02 3.32 -6.22
CA THR A 114 5.46 3.34 -6.47
C THR A 114 5.76 3.08 -7.94
N TRP A 115 5.14 2.05 -8.53
CA TRP A 115 5.32 1.71 -9.93
C TRP A 115 4.72 2.77 -10.86
N LEU A 116 3.53 3.29 -10.56
CA LEU A 116 2.88 4.35 -11.34
C LEU A 116 3.73 5.62 -11.40
N ILE A 117 4.26 6.06 -10.25
CA ILE A 117 5.09 7.26 -10.11
C ILE A 117 6.41 7.08 -10.86
N LYS A 118 7.14 6.00 -10.58
CA LYS A 118 8.45 5.74 -11.19
C LYS A 118 8.39 5.72 -12.71
N ASN A 119 7.37 5.09 -13.26
CA ASN A 119 7.23 4.90 -14.71
C ASN A 119 6.36 5.99 -15.37
N GLN A 120 5.90 6.99 -14.63
CA GLN A 120 5.06 8.09 -15.11
C GLN A 120 3.84 7.58 -15.90
N ILE A 121 3.21 6.50 -15.39
CA ILE A 121 2.10 5.83 -16.08
C ILE A 121 0.85 6.69 -16.00
N PRO A 122 0.23 7.05 -17.15
CA PRO A 122 -1.05 7.75 -17.15
C PRO A 122 -2.17 6.81 -16.69
N PHE A 123 -2.90 7.23 -15.66
CA PHE A 123 -4.02 6.45 -15.11
C PHE A 123 -5.27 7.30 -14.97
N LYS A 124 -6.41 6.63 -14.75
CA LYS A 124 -7.68 7.26 -14.40
C LYS A 124 -8.19 6.73 -13.07
N GLU A 125 -8.53 7.65 -12.18
CA GLU A 125 -9.23 7.31 -10.94
C GLU A 125 -10.74 7.13 -11.16
N VAL A 126 -11.31 6.12 -10.50
CA VAL A 126 -12.75 5.88 -10.43
C VAL A 126 -13.20 5.74 -8.99
N THR A 127 -14.41 6.21 -8.69
CA THR A 127 -14.98 6.04 -7.35
C THR A 127 -15.48 4.61 -7.19
N LEU A 128 -14.97 3.90 -6.18
CA LEU A 128 -15.53 2.63 -5.74
C LEU A 128 -16.81 2.89 -4.93
N LYS A 129 -17.88 2.20 -5.29
CA LYS A 129 -19.09 2.16 -4.49
C LYS A 129 -19.05 0.92 -3.60
N VAL A 130 -18.83 1.13 -2.30
CA VAL A 130 -18.94 0.07 -1.31
C VAL A 130 -20.43 -0.13 -1.04
N LEU A 131 -20.92 -1.34 -1.27
CA LEU A 131 -22.36 -1.66 -1.10
C LEU A 131 -22.74 -1.77 0.38
N ASP A 132 -21.81 -2.24 1.23
CA ASP A 132 -21.98 -2.29 2.68
C ASP A 132 -21.41 -1.00 3.28
N GLY A 133 -22.31 -0.16 3.82
CA GLY A 133 -21.96 1.18 4.31
C GLY A 133 -20.85 1.17 5.36
N GLU A 134 -19.69 1.72 5.05
CA GLU A 134 -18.62 1.95 6.03
C GLU A 134 -19.06 2.99 7.07
N LYS A 135 -18.92 2.67 8.34
CA LYS A 135 -19.15 3.62 9.45
C LYS A 135 -17.92 4.56 9.57
N LYS A 136 -17.75 5.48 8.60
CA LYS A 136 -16.61 6.41 8.50
C LYS A 136 -16.33 7.18 9.79
N PHE A 137 -17.38 7.59 10.49
CA PHE A 137 -17.24 8.34 11.75
C PHE A 137 -16.58 7.50 12.86
N LYS A 138 -16.95 6.20 12.96
CA LYS A 138 -16.37 5.31 13.96
C LYS A 138 -14.88 5.05 13.70
N LYS A 139 -14.49 4.92 12.42
CA LYS A 139 -13.08 4.78 12.02
C LYS A 139 -12.26 6.04 12.34
N ALA A 140 -12.78 7.24 12.05
CA ALA A 140 -12.10 8.49 12.37
C ALA A 140 -11.84 8.66 13.87
N VAL A 141 -12.82 8.36 14.70
CA VAL A 141 -12.66 8.40 16.18
C VAL A 141 -11.62 7.38 16.64
N THR A 142 -11.61 6.17 16.10
CA THR A 142 -10.63 5.13 16.45
C THR A 142 -9.20 5.55 16.05
N MET A 143 -9.02 6.15 14.87
CA MET A 143 -7.71 6.68 14.42
C MET A 143 -7.19 7.79 15.36
N ILE A 144 -8.05 8.72 15.75
CA ILE A 144 -7.66 9.80 16.70
C ILE A 144 -7.29 9.20 18.05
N LYS A 145 -8.07 8.24 18.53
CA LYS A 145 -7.80 7.58 19.80
C LYS A 145 -6.46 6.83 19.78
N SER A 146 -6.17 6.02 18.75
CA SER A 146 -4.91 5.29 18.67
C SER A 146 -3.70 6.22 18.58
N LYS A 147 -3.83 7.38 17.92
CA LYS A 147 -2.77 8.39 17.86
C LYS A 147 -2.46 9.03 19.20
N ILE A 148 -3.48 9.18 20.08
CA ILE A 148 -3.32 9.76 21.41
C ILE A 148 -2.81 8.71 22.41
N THR A 149 -3.30 7.47 22.32
CA THR A 149 -2.98 6.41 23.30
C THR A 149 -1.76 5.56 22.91
N GLY A 150 -1.30 5.64 21.65
CA GLY A 150 -0.23 4.78 21.12
C GLY A 150 -0.64 3.30 20.97
N GLU A 151 -1.90 2.96 21.22
CA GLU A 151 -2.41 1.60 21.09
C GLU A 151 -2.63 1.23 19.63
N ARG A 152 -2.14 0.05 19.22
CA ARG A 152 -2.45 -0.52 17.90
C ARG A 152 -3.91 -0.94 17.82
N TYR A 153 -4.52 -0.73 16.67
CA TYR A 153 -5.85 -1.29 16.40
C TYR A 153 -5.80 -2.25 15.22
N GLU A 154 -6.38 -3.44 15.41
CA GLU A 154 -6.31 -4.55 14.44
C GLU A 154 -7.24 -4.39 13.21
N LYS A 155 -7.95 -3.26 13.07
CA LYS A 155 -8.93 -3.06 11.98
C LYS A 155 -8.60 -1.83 11.18
N SER A 156 -7.74 -1.98 10.18
CA SER A 156 -7.44 -0.91 9.22
C SER A 156 -8.50 -0.78 8.10
N PHE A 157 -9.45 -1.73 7.95
CA PHE A 157 -10.42 -1.78 6.83
C PHE A 157 -11.85 -1.99 7.29
#